data_5216fc958d53c9e6753afb2080deea3f
#
_entry.id   5216fc958d53c9e6753afb2080deea3f
#
_cell.length_a   1.000
_cell.length_b   1.000
_cell.length_c   1.000
_cell.angle_alpha   90.00
_cell.angle_beta   90.00
_cell.angle_gamma   90.00
#
_symmetry.space_group_name_H-M   'P 1'
#
loop_
_entity.id
_entity.type
_entity.pdbx_description
1 polymer ?
#
loop_
_entity_poly.entity_id
_entity_poly.type
_entity_poly.pdbx_seq_one_letter_code
_entity_poly.pdbx_strand_id
1 'polypeptide(L)'
;IVPDVGFFIKRLAVAKAYRERVRPGETSYRLCFGESDGLPGLVIDRYGAVLVLQVLSAGIEKRLEDVGAALQELFKPQALYLKNDHRTRVLEGLPLETRVLSGCLPDNVQISEGGLRFVTPLGDGQKTGFYFDQSENRAFLRPYFKDRVVLDLYCYTGAFGVHAAKAGAKSMLGLDSSGPAI
;
A
#
# COMPACT_ATOMS: atom_id res chain seq x y z
N ILE A 1 -19.64 -17.96 -13.82
CA ILE A 1 -19.77 -16.50 -13.91
C ILE A 1 -18.42 -15.96 -14.31
N VAL A 2 -18.37 -15.23 -15.42
CA VAL A 2 -17.16 -14.52 -15.83
C VAL A 2 -17.13 -13.20 -15.05
N PRO A 3 -16.04 -12.88 -14.30
CA PRO A 3 -15.94 -11.61 -13.62
C PRO A 3 -15.91 -10.45 -14.64
N ASP A 4 -16.80 -9.50 -14.49
CA ASP A 4 -16.89 -8.27 -15.27
C ASP A 4 -16.65 -7.03 -14.39
N VAL A 5 -16.70 -5.84 -14.96
CA VAL A 5 -16.54 -4.57 -14.23
C VAL A 5 -17.49 -4.51 -13.02
N GLY A 6 -18.76 -4.90 -13.18
CA GLY A 6 -19.75 -4.89 -12.10
C GLY A 6 -19.40 -5.83 -10.95
N PHE A 7 -18.78 -6.98 -11.24
CA PHE A 7 -18.25 -7.88 -10.21
C PHE A 7 -17.16 -7.19 -9.39
N PHE A 8 -16.18 -6.55 -10.06
CA PHE A 8 -15.08 -5.86 -9.37
C PHE A 8 -15.58 -4.66 -8.58
N ILE A 9 -16.52 -3.87 -9.12
CA ILE A 9 -17.15 -2.76 -8.38
C ILE A 9 -17.75 -3.27 -7.06
N LYS A 10 -18.54 -4.33 -7.09
CA LYS A 10 -19.16 -4.89 -5.87
C LYS A 10 -18.12 -5.33 -4.84
N ARG A 11 -17.09 -6.07 -5.25
CA ARG A 11 -16.05 -6.55 -4.34
C ARG A 11 -15.21 -5.41 -3.76
N LEU A 12 -14.77 -4.49 -4.59
CA LEU A 12 -13.96 -3.34 -4.17
C LEU A 12 -14.77 -2.35 -3.32
N ALA A 13 -16.07 -2.19 -3.56
CA ALA A 13 -16.93 -1.39 -2.70
C ALA A 13 -17.06 -1.98 -1.29
N VAL A 14 -17.18 -3.30 -1.16
CA VAL A 14 -17.19 -3.98 0.14
C VAL A 14 -15.84 -3.79 0.85
N ALA A 15 -14.72 -3.99 0.16
CA ALA A 15 -13.40 -3.79 0.69
C ALA A 15 -13.19 -2.34 1.17
N LYS A 16 -13.62 -1.34 0.36
CA LYS A 16 -13.60 0.07 0.71
C LYS A 16 -14.40 0.36 1.98
N ALA A 17 -15.66 -0.07 2.02
CA ALA A 17 -16.54 0.17 3.17
C ALA A 17 -15.99 -0.44 4.47
N TYR A 18 -15.36 -1.62 4.38
CA TYR A 18 -14.69 -2.23 5.52
C TYR A 18 -13.54 -1.35 6.03
N ARG A 19 -12.66 -0.85 5.13
CA ARG A 19 -11.52 0.00 5.51
C ARG A 19 -11.98 1.34 6.10
N GLU A 20 -12.98 1.97 5.52
CA GLU A 20 -13.57 3.22 6.03
C GLU A 20 -14.16 3.06 7.43
N ARG A 21 -14.71 1.87 7.75
CA ARG A 21 -15.23 1.55 9.08
C ARG A 21 -14.11 1.33 10.11
N VAL A 22 -13.05 0.58 9.74
CA VAL A 22 -11.98 0.21 10.69
C VAL A 22 -10.87 1.26 10.79
N ARG A 23 -10.78 2.16 9.81
CA ARG A 23 -9.79 3.24 9.71
C ARG A 23 -10.47 4.57 9.34
N PRO A 24 -11.37 5.08 10.17
CA PRO A 24 -12.13 6.28 9.84
C PRO A 24 -11.18 7.49 9.65
N GLY A 25 -11.38 8.22 8.55
CA GLY A 25 -10.57 9.39 8.21
C GLY A 25 -9.21 9.11 7.57
N GLU A 26 -8.74 7.87 7.52
CA GLU A 26 -7.50 7.53 6.82
C GLU A 26 -7.70 7.56 5.31
N THR A 27 -6.73 8.16 4.60
CA THR A 27 -6.73 8.25 3.13
C THR A 27 -5.69 7.35 2.48
N SER A 28 -4.84 6.71 3.30
CA SER A 28 -3.76 5.85 2.82
C SER A 28 -3.77 4.53 3.60
N TYR A 29 -4.01 3.43 2.90
CA TYR A 29 -4.17 2.10 3.49
C TYR A 29 -4.19 1.00 2.42
N ARG A 30 -4.01 -0.26 2.82
CA ARG A 30 -4.27 -1.41 1.97
C ARG A 30 -5.75 -1.55 1.70
N LEU A 31 -6.17 -1.23 0.46
CA LEU A 31 -7.57 -1.28 0.03
C LEU A 31 -8.03 -2.72 -0.21
N CYS A 32 -7.21 -3.52 -0.89
CA CYS A 32 -7.52 -4.91 -1.24
C CYS A 32 -6.32 -5.82 -0.94
N PHE A 33 -6.61 -6.98 -0.36
CA PHE A 33 -5.61 -8.00 -0.07
C PHE A 33 -6.09 -9.40 -0.46
N GLY A 34 -6.05 -9.66 -1.74
CA GLY A 34 -6.23 -11.00 -2.30
C GLY A 34 -7.48 -11.72 -1.80
N GLU A 35 -7.26 -12.89 -1.27
CA GLU A 35 -8.28 -13.84 -0.78
C GLU A 35 -9.12 -13.24 0.35
N SER A 36 -8.53 -12.41 1.20
CA SER A 36 -9.23 -11.77 2.33
C SER A 36 -10.36 -10.85 1.87
N ASP A 37 -10.26 -10.31 0.66
CA ASP A 37 -11.28 -9.44 0.05
C ASP A 37 -12.04 -10.13 -1.09
N GLY A 38 -11.82 -11.45 -1.27
CA GLY A 38 -12.45 -12.26 -2.30
C GLY A 38 -12.00 -11.94 -3.73
N LEU A 39 -10.76 -11.45 -3.86
CA LEU A 39 -10.09 -11.12 -5.13
C LEU A 39 -8.68 -11.76 -5.16
N PRO A 40 -8.58 -13.11 -5.22
CA PRO A 40 -7.31 -13.82 -5.16
C PRO A 40 -6.29 -13.31 -6.16
N GLY A 41 -5.07 -13.03 -5.69
CA GLY A 41 -3.99 -12.54 -6.52
C GLY A 41 -4.04 -11.03 -6.85
N LEU A 42 -4.94 -10.25 -6.24
CA LEU A 42 -5.00 -8.80 -6.40
C LEU A 42 -4.65 -8.09 -5.08
N VAL A 43 -3.63 -7.26 -5.11
CA VAL A 43 -3.29 -6.35 -4.01
C VAL A 43 -3.46 -4.92 -4.50
N ILE A 44 -4.14 -4.09 -3.72
CA ILE A 44 -4.31 -2.66 -4.03
C ILE A 44 -4.02 -1.87 -2.77
N ASP A 45 -3.09 -0.93 -2.87
CA ASP A 45 -2.80 0.04 -1.83
C ASP A 45 -3.23 1.43 -2.28
N ARG A 46 -3.91 2.14 -1.39
CA ARG A 46 -4.34 3.52 -1.60
C ARG A 46 -3.34 4.47 -0.95
N TYR A 47 -2.88 5.44 -1.71
CA TYR A 47 -1.98 6.52 -1.32
C TYR A 47 -2.67 7.86 -1.59
N GLY A 48 -3.64 8.22 -0.76
CA GLY A 48 -4.48 9.39 -0.99
C GLY A 48 -5.29 9.29 -2.29
N ALA A 49 -4.90 10.04 -3.31
CA ALA A 49 -5.52 10.03 -4.63
C ALA A 49 -4.87 9.05 -5.63
N VAL A 50 -3.79 8.38 -5.26
CA VAL A 50 -3.10 7.38 -6.10
C VAL A 50 -3.45 5.97 -5.63
N LEU A 51 -3.70 5.07 -6.58
CA LEU A 51 -3.86 3.64 -6.30
C LEU A 51 -2.72 2.87 -6.93
N VAL A 52 -2.05 2.04 -6.13
CA VAL A 52 -0.97 1.14 -6.57
C VAL A 52 -1.50 -0.29 -6.57
N LEU A 53 -1.39 -0.95 -7.72
CA LEU A 53 -1.88 -2.30 -7.94
C LEU A 53 -0.72 -3.26 -8.09
N GLN A 54 -0.86 -4.45 -7.47
CA GLN A 54 -0.06 -5.63 -7.79
C GLN A 54 -1.01 -6.75 -8.21
N VAL A 55 -0.79 -7.28 -9.39
CA VAL A 55 -1.55 -8.40 -9.95
C VAL A 55 -0.64 -9.62 -9.95
N LEU A 56 -0.95 -10.61 -9.13
CA LEU A 56 -0.08 -11.75 -8.85
C LEU A 56 -0.57 -13.05 -9.49
N SER A 57 -1.75 -13.04 -10.14
CA SER A 57 -2.31 -14.22 -10.79
C SER A 57 -2.70 -13.97 -12.24
N ALA A 58 -2.54 -14.97 -13.09
CA ALA A 58 -2.93 -14.92 -14.50
C ALA A 58 -4.44 -14.69 -14.69
N GLY A 59 -5.26 -15.10 -13.72
CA GLY A 59 -6.71 -14.87 -13.75
C GLY A 59 -7.07 -13.40 -13.66
N ILE A 60 -6.47 -12.66 -12.73
CA ILE A 60 -6.67 -11.21 -12.57
C ILE A 60 -5.99 -10.45 -13.71
N GLU A 61 -4.83 -10.90 -14.18
CA GLU A 61 -4.13 -10.27 -15.31
C GLU A 61 -5.03 -10.13 -16.53
N LYS A 62 -5.77 -11.18 -16.87
CA LYS A 62 -6.75 -11.18 -17.97
C LYS A 62 -7.94 -10.24 -17.76
N ARG A 63 -8.11 -9.70 -16.55
CA ARG A 63 -9.19 -8.80 -16.15
C ARG A 63 -8.69 -7.44 -15.69
N LEU A 64 -7.43 -7.12 -15.97
CA LEU A 64 -6.81 -5.87 -15.53
C LEU A 64 -7.58 -4.63 -15.99
N GLU A 65 -8.13 -4.66 -17.20
CA GLU A 65 -8.96 -3.57 -17.74
C GLU A 65 -10.26 -3.41 -16.93
N ASP A 66 -10.94 -4.52 -16.61
CA ASP A 66 -12.17 -4.50 -15.78
C ASP A 66 -11.88 -3.99 -14.37
N VAL A 67 -10.75 -4.41 -13.77
CA VAL A 67 -10.28 -3.90 -12.47
C VAL A 67 -10.01 -2.40 -12.54
N GLY A 68 -9.29 -1.96 -13.57
CA GLY A 68 -8.98 -0.54 -13.79
C GLY A 68 -10.25 0.32 -13.93
N ALA A 69 -11.22 -0.14 -14.73
CA ALA A 69 -12.50 0.54 -14.91
C ALA A 69 -13.28 0.64 -13.58
N ALA A 70 -13.33 -0.45 -12.80
CA ALA A 70 -13.99 -0.45 -11.50
C ALA A 70 -13.35 0.52 -10.51
N LEU A 71 -12.01 0.62 -10.50
CA LEU A 71 -11.28 1.57 -9.66
C LEU A 71 -11.51 3.01 -10.07
N GLN A 72 -11.57 3.28 -11.39
CA GLN A 72 -11.89 4.62 -11.91
C GLN A 72 -13.28 5.06 -11.49
N GLU A 73 -14.27 4.15 -11.56
CA GLU A 73 -15.64 4.46 -11.15
C GLU A 73 -15.76 4.75 -9.65
N LEU A 74 -15.13 3.90 -8.80
CA LEU A 74 -15.28 3.98 -7.34
C LEU A 74 -14.44 5.08 -6.68
N PHE A 75 -13.28 5.43 -7.25
CA PHE A 75 -12.30 6.28 -6.57
C PHE A 75 -11.93 7.53 -7.35
N LYS A 76 -12.13 7.56 -8.67
CA LYS A 76 -11.68 8.63 -9.58
C LYS A 76 -10.24 9.06 -9.24
N PRO A 77 -9.28 8.12 -9.21
CA PRO A 77 -7.94 8.40 -8.74
C PRO A 77 -7.18 9.33 -9.68
N GLN A 78 -6.23 10.08 -9.14
CA GLN A 78 -5.28 10.89 -9.92
C GLN A 78 -4.41 10.01 -10.80
N ALA A 79 -4.01 8.83 -10.28
CA ALA A 79 -3.28 7.83 -11.05
C ALA A 79 -3.63 6.41 -10.57
N LEU A 80 -3.64 5.48 -11.53
CA LEU A 80 -3.56 4.04 -11.31
C LEU A 80 -2.16 3.59 -11.73
N TYR A 81 -1.39 3.05 -10.80
CA TYR A 81 -0.03 2.57 -11.02
C TYR A 81 0.05 1.07 -10.82
N LEU A 82 0.45 0.35 -11.85
CA LEU A 82 0.71 -1.08 -11.83
C LEU A 82 2.16 -1.33 -11.43
N LYS A 83 2.37 -2.01 -10.31
CA LYS A 83 3.69 -2.34 -9.77
C LYS A 83 3.86 -3.85 -9.66
N ASN A 84 3.95 -4.49 -10.81
CA ASN A 84 4.05 -5.93 -10.98
C ASN A 84 5.51 -6.42 -10.98
N ASP A 85 6.29 -6.03 -9.98
CA ASP A 85 7.69 -6.37 -9.79
C ASP A 85 7.93 -7.58 -8.85
N HIS A 86 6.86 -8.21 -8.36
CA HIS A 86 6.93 -9.32 -7.43
C HIS A 86 7.22 -10.65 -8.14
N ARG A 87 8.23 -11.39 -7.65
CA ARG A 87 8.73 -12.63 -8.28
C ARG A 87 7.70 -13.76 -8.40
N THR A 88 6.64 -13.78 -7.58
CA THR A 88 5.58 -14.80 -7.70
C THR A 88 4.88 -14.77 -9.05
N ARG A 89 4.88 -13.64 -9.76
CA ARG A 89 4.32 -13.54 -11.11
C ARG A 89 4.99 -14.49 -12.11
N VAL A 90 6.29 -14.72 -11.94
CA VAL A 90 7.05 -15.64 -12.80
C VAL A 90 6.50 -17.07 -12.67
N LEU A 91 6.02 -17.48 -11.49
CA LEU A 91 5.41 -18.79 -11.28
C LEU A 91 4.07 -18.95 -12.02
N GLU A 92 3.39 -17.85 -12.28
CA GLU A 92 2.16 -17.76 -13.07
C GLU A 92 2.43 -17.56 -14.59
N GLY A 93 3.70 -17.55 -15.00
CA GLY A 93 4.10 -17.28 -16.38
C GLY A 93 3.90 -15.83 -16.82
N LEU A 94 3.82 -14.89 -15.85
CA LEU A 94 3.59 -13.47 -16.11
C LEU A 94 4.90 -12.68 -16.07
N PRO A 95 5.07 -11.66 -16.94
CA PRO A 95 6.24 -10.80 -16.93
C PRO A 95 6.27 -9.88 -15.69
N LEU A 96 7.46 -9.47 -15.29
CA LEU A 96 7.64 -8.38 -14.34
C LEU A 96 7.54 -7.06 -15.11
N GLU A 97 6.68 -6.16 -14.64
CA GLU A 97 6.47 -4.86 -15.26
C GLU A 97 6.01 -3.81 -14.25
N THR A 98 6.35 -2.56 -14.51
CA THR A 98 5.79 -1.41 -13.80
C THR A 98 5.34 -0.37 -14.81
N ARG A 99 4.11 0.14 -14.69
CA ARG A 99 3.59 1.15 -15.61
C ARG A 99 2.41 1.91 -15.03
N VAL A 100 2.21 3.13 -15.49
CA VAL A 100 0.99 3.89 -15.22
C VAL A 100 -0.13 3.35 -16.12
N LEU A 101 -1.23 2.91 -15.52
CA LEU A 101 -2.42 2.46 -16.26
C LEU A 101 -3.27 3.65 -16.69
N SER A 102 -3.37 4.66 -15.83
CA SER A 102 -4.10 5.89 -16.16
C SER A 102 -3.67 7.04 -15.27
N GLY A 103 -3.84 8.27 -15.75
CA GLY A 103 -3.52 9.48 -15.00
C GLY A 103 -2.05 9.85 -15.00
N CYS A 104 -1.63 10.65 -14.02
CA CYS A 104 -0.26 11.11 -13.87
C CYS A 104 0.25 10.72 -12.47
N LEU A 105 1.30 9.88 -12.44
CA LEU A 105 1.94 9.47 -11.20
C LEU A 105 2.87 10.58 -10.71
N PRO A 106 2.69 11.11 -9.49
CA PRO A 106 3.63 12.06 -8.92
C PRO A 106 4.92 11.37 -8.49
N ASP A 107 6.05 12.07 -8.49
CA ASP A 107 7.35 11.55 -8.07
C ASP A 107 7.33 11.05 -6.63
N ASN A 108 6.61 11.76 -5.76
CA ASN A 108 6.44 11.42 -4.35
C ASN A 108 4.99 11.54 -3.93
N VAL A 109 4.57 10.65 -3.05
CA VAL A 109 3.23 10.68 -2.47
C VAL A 109 3.32 10.91 -0.97
N GLN A 110 2.51 11.85 -0.48
CA GLN A 110 2.33 12.05 0.96
C GLN A 110 1.25 11.12 1.48
N ILE A 111 1.56 10.43 2.57
CA ILE A 111 0.60 9.59 3.30
C ILE A 111 0.50 10.07 4.74
N SER A 112 -0.65 9.79 5.35
CA SER A 112 -0.91 10.04 6.76
C SER A 112 -1.19 8.72 7.45
N GLU A 113 -0.52 8.46 8.58
CA GLU A 113 -0.78 7.33 9.43
C GLU A 113 -0.73 7.75 10.90
N GLY A 114 -1.82 7.57 11.61
CA GLY A 114 -1.89 7.88 13.04
C GLY A 114 -1.52 9.32 13.38
N GLY A 115 -1.85 10.28 12.53
CA GLY A 115 -1.53 11.70 12.67
C GLY A 115 -0.08 12.07 12.34
N LEU A 116 0.71 11.15 11.77
CA LEU A 116 2.06 11.37 11.25
C LEU A 116 2.02 11.44 9.71
N ARG A 117 2.92 12.22 9.14
CA ARG A 117 3.06 12.35 7.68
C ARG A 117 4.34 11.68 7.21
N PHE A 118 4.22 10.93 6.14
CA PHE A 118 5.33 10.29 5.46
C PHE A 118 5.33 10.68 4.00
N VAL A 119 6.50 10.69 3.40
CA VAL A 119 6.68 10.85 1.96
C VAL A 119 7.29 9.56 1.44
N THR A 120 6.73 9.00 0.37
CA THR A 120 7.25 7.77 -0.23
C THR A 120 7.33 7.90 -1.74
N PRO A 121 8.47 7.53 -2.35
CA PRO A 121 8.56 7.34 -3.78
C PRO A 121 7.85 6.03 -4.15
N LEU A 122 6.93 6.05 -5.11
CA LEU A 122 6.21 4.84 -5.52
C LEU A 122 7.02 3.99 -6.51
N GLY A 123 7.88 4.60 -7.32
CA GLY A 123 8.67 3.91 -8.35
C GLY A 123 9.66 2.91 -7.76
N ASP A 124 10.53 3.37 -6.90
CA ASP A 124 11.68 2.61 -6.38
C ASP A 124 11.43 1.94 -5.02
N GLY A 125 10.25 2.12 -4.44
CA GLY A 125 9.89 1.57 -3.14
C GLY A 125 9.71 0.06 -3.14
N GLN A 126 10.03 -0.59 -2.02
CA GLN A 126 9.71 -2.01 -1.80
C GLN A 126 8.19 -2.21 -1.71
N LYS A 127 7.70 -3.41 -2.03
CA LYS A 127 6.26 -3.72 -2.13
C LYS A 127 5.58 -2.68 -3.03
N THR A 128 4.55 -2.03 -2.53
CA THR A 128 3.83 -0.94 -3.21
C THR A 128 4.42 0.44 -2.90
N GLY A 129 5.37 0.55 -1.95
CA GLY A 129 6.03 1.79 -1.51
C GLY A 129 6.04 2.01 0.00
N PHE A 130 5.02 1.52 0.74
CA PHE A 130 4.94 1.65 2.20
C PHE A 130 4.37 0.38 2.84
N TYR A 131 4.76 0.09 4.08
CA TYR A 131 4.34 -1.10 4.82
C TYR A 131 3.06 -0.84 5.63
N PHE A 132 1.90 -0.75 4.97
CA PHE A 132 0.61 -0.56 5.63
C PHE A 132 0.21 -1.70 6.56
N ASP A 133 0.70 -2.91 6.32
CA ASP A 133 0.50 -4.09 7.18
C ASP A 133 1.07 -3.92 8.59
N GLN A 134 2.04 -3.00 8.78
CA GLN A 134 2.67 -2.73 10.07
C GLN A 134 2.01 -1.58 10.85
N SER A 135 0.98 -0.93 10.33
CA SER A 135 0.44 0.29 10.95
C SER A 135 -0.11 0.06 12.36
N GLU A 136 -0.77 -1.08 12.60
CA GLU A 136 -1.28 -1.44 13.93
C GLU A 136 -0.16 -1.78 14.90
N ASN A 137 0.88 -2.47 14.44
CA ASN A 137 2.06 -2.75 15.25
C ASN A 137 2.77 -1.44 15.66
N ARG A 138 2.89 -0.47 14.74
CA ARG A 138 3.44 0.85 15.07
C ARG A 138 2.58 1.58 16.11
N ALA A 139 1.27 1.55 15.96
CA ALA A 139 0.34 2.16 16.93
C ALA A 139 0.42 1.47 18.30
N PHE A 140 0.44 0.13 18.33
CA PHE A 140 0.54 -0.68 19.54
C PHE A 140 1.83 -0.39 20.33
N LEU A 141 2.95 -0.19 19.65
CA LEU A 141 4.24 0.03 20.29
C LEU A 141 4.43 1.45 20.86
N ARG A 142 3.61 2.44 20.46
CA ARG A 142 3.76 3.84 20.90
C ARG A 142 3.92 4.00 22.42
N PRO A 143 3.11 3.39 23.29
CA PRO A 143 3.25 3.57 24.75
C PRO A 143 4.59 3.07 25.30
N TYR A 144 5.26 2.15 24.62
CA TYR A 144 6.51 1.55 25.06
C TYR A 144 7.75 2.36 24.69
N PHE A 145 7.63 3.36 23.82
CA PHE A 145 8.76 4.17 23.35
C PHE A 145 9.13 5.32 24.28
N LYS A 146 8.18 5.79 25.13
CA LYS A 146 8.42 6.95 26.00
C LYS A 146 9.65 6.75 26.88
N ASP A 147 10.55 7.73 26.87
CA ASP A 147 11.80 7.76 27.63
C ASP A 147 12.80 6.63 27.32
N ARG A 148 12.63 5.92 26.20
CA ARG A 148 13.51 4.82 25.77
C ARG A 148 14.53 5.26 24.73
N VAL A 149 15.65 4.54 24.69
CA VAL A 149 16.56 4.50 23.55
C VAL A 149 16.07 3.38 22.62
N VAL A 150 15.82 3.71 21.35
CA VAL A 150 15.20 2.80 20.40
C VAL A 150 16.18 2.47 19.29
N LEU A 151 16.34 1.19 18.99
CA LEU A 151 17.04 0.68 17.80
C LEU A 151 16.01 0.05 16.87
N ASP A 152 15.90 0.58 15.63
CA ASP A 152 15.02 0.11 14.56
C ASP A 152 15.88 -0.59 13.51
N LEU A 153 15.92 -1.92 13.54
CA LEU A 153 16.64 -2.74 12.57
C LEU A 153 15.73 -3.04 11.37
N TYR A 154 16.28 -2.91 10.17
CA TYR A 154 15.51 -3.03 8.91
C TYR A 154 14.43 -1.96 8.83
N CYS A 155 14.83 -0.73 9.17
CA CYS A 155 13.90 0.38 9.39
C CYS A 155 13.18 0.85 8.12
N TYR A 156 13.65 0.47 6.92
CA TYR A 156 13.14 0.95 5.64
C TYR A 156 13.04 2.49 5.64
N THR A 157 11.89 3.08 5.45
CA THR A 157 11.66 4.54 5.50
C THR A 157 11.55 5.10 6.92
N GLY A 158 11.95 4.33 7.94
CA GLY A 158 12.00 4.78 9.34
C GLY A 158 10.64 4.96 10.00
N ALA A 159 9.58 4.30 9.52
CA ALA A 159 8.23 4.54 10.04
C ALA A 159 8.07 4.21 11.53
N PHE A 160 8.68 3.13 12.04
CA PHE A 160 8.71 2.83 13.48
C PHE A 160 9.46 3.90 14.26
N GLY A 161 10.60 4.36 13.73
CA GLY A 161 11.39 5.43 14.33
C GLY A 161 10.62 6.75 14.45
N VAL A 162 9.88 7.15 13.43
CA VAL A 162 9.02 8.36 13.47
C VAL A 162 7.93 8.22 14.54
N HIS A 163 7.31 7.04 14.66
CA HIS A 163 6.35 6.75 15.74
C HIS A 163 7.01 6.79 17.12
N ALA A 164 8.23 6.26 17.26
CA ALA A 164 9.00 6.31 18.51
C ALA A 164 9.34 7.75 18.91
N ALA A 165 9.84 8.56 17.98
CA ALA A 165 10.15 9.97 18.22
C ALA A 165 8.89 10.74 18.66
N LYS A 166 7.77 10.56 17.97
CA LYS A 166 6.48 11.19 18.32
C LYS A 166 5.98 10.77 19.70
N ALA A 167 6.28 9.54 20.11
CA ALA A 167 5.89 9.00 21.42
C ALA A 167 6.83 9.43 22.57
N GLY A 168 7.87 10.19 22.30
CA GLY A 168 8.79 10.71 23.31
C GLY A 168 9.97 9.78 23.61
N ALA A 169 10.46 9.02 22.65
CA ALA A 169 11.72 8.31 22.78
C ALA A 169 12.89 9.31 23.04
N LYS A 170 13.84 8.94 23.90
CA LYS A 170 15.02 9.74 24.19
C LYS A 170 15.95 9.89 22.99
N SER A 171 16.11 8.80 22.25
CA SER A 171 16.85 8.74 20.99
C SER A 171 16.39 7.55 20.17
N MET A 172 16.63 7.64 18.87
CA MET A 172 16.31 6.58 17.91
C MET A 172 17.47 6.45 16.91
N LEU A 173 17.84 5.21 16.63
CA LEU A 173 18.78 4.84 15.57
C LEU A 173 18.07 3.84 14.64
N GLY A 174 17.94 4.18 13.36
CA GLY A 174 17.46 3.28 12.31
C GLY A 174 18.63 2.74 11.49
N LEU A 175 18.57 1.47 11.14
CA LEU A 175 19.53 0.79 10.26
C LEU A 175 18.78 0.02 9.17
N ASP A 176 19.15 0.25 7.92
CA ASP A 176 18.70 -0.53 6.76
C ASP A 176 19.79 -0.69 5.74
N SER A 177 19.71 -1.72 4.91
CA SER A 177 20.64 -1.96 3.80
C SER A 177 20.22 -1.26 2.50
N SER A 178 19.00 -0.75 2.42
CA SER A 178 18.45 -0.05 1.26
C SER A 178 18.78 1.43 1.30
N GLY A 179 19.88 1.84 0.64
CA GLY A 179 20.24 3.26 0.53
C GLY A 179 19.10 4.17 0.02
N PRO A 180 18.31 3.77 -1.00
CA PRO A 180 17.19 4.57 -1.47
C PRO A 180 16.03 4.72 -0.47
N ALA A 181 15.99 3.90 0.60
CA ALA A 181 14.94 3.96 1.61
C ALA A 181 15.30 4.89 2.79
N ILE A 182 16.60 5.13 3.00
CA ILE A 182 17.18 5.99 4.05
C ILE A 182 17.54 7.34 3.42
#